data_0e1dca742d75510107d67141fc3f208f
#
_entry.id   0e1dca742d75510107d67141fc3f208f
#
_cell.length_a   1.000
_cell.length_b   1.000
_cell.length_c   1.000
_cell.angle_alpha   90.00
_cell.angle_beta   90.00
_cell.angle_gamma   90.00
#
_symmetry.space_group_name_H-M   'P 1'
#
loop_
_entity.id
_entity.type
_entity.pdbx_description
1 polymer ?
#
loop_
_entity_poly.entity_id
_entity_poly.type
_entity_poly.pdbx_seq_one_letter_code
_entity_poly.pdbx_strand_id
1 'polypeptide(L)'
;MPALKGVCMSFFSCLVVVLGGAIGTFARYAISVVALPISRQLPLGTIIINVTGSFIIGFFGTVTLAHGRFPASENVRLFVMVGLCGGYTTFSSFSLQTLDLIRNGALMRAVINVVASVALCIAAVSFGHLIAAHFNGGAPEIAQISIEEEA
;
A
#
# COMPACT_ATOMS: atom_id res chain seq x y z
N MET A 1 -29.91 18.11 -12.30
CA MET A 1 -29.30 17.06 -11.47
C MET A 1 -28.79 15.98 -12.42
N PRO A 2 -27.49 15.81 -12.59
CA PRO A 2 -27.00 14.66 -13.34
C PRO A 2 -27.35 13.39 -12.55
N ALA A 3 -28.01 12.47 -13.24
CA ALA A 3 -28.29 11.15 -12.66
C ALA A 3 -26.95 10.49 -12.28
N LEU A 4 -26.82 10.10 -11.03
CA LEU A 4 -25.76 9.20 -10.57
C LEU A 4 -25.86 7.92 -11.43
N LYS A 5 -25.03 7.81 -12.45
CA LYS A 5 -24.82 6.53 -13.11
C LYS A 5 -24.31 5.60 -12.03
N GLY A 6 -25.11 4.63 -11.65
CA GLY A 6 -24.76 3.71 -10.58
C GLY A 6 -23.41 3.07 -10.86
N VAL A 7 -22.47 3.23 -9.93
CA VAL A 7 -21.19 2.51 -9.94
C VAL A 7 -21.53 1.02 -9.86
N CYS A 8 -21.59 0.37 -11.03
CA CYS A 8 -21.86 -1.06 -11.11
C CYS A 8 -20.52 -1.79 -10.94
N MET A 9 -20.22 -2.22 -9.70
CA MET A 9 -19.06 -3.05 -9.46
C MET A 9 -19.16 -4.32 -10.31
N SER A 10 -18.23 -4.51 -11.23
CA SER A 10 -18.13 -5.75 -12.00
C SER A 10 -17.81 -6.91 -11.06
N PHE A 11 -18.54 -8.01 -11.18
CA PHE A 11 -18.22 -9.25 -10.44
C PHE A 11 -16.76 -9.69 -10.67
N PHE A 12 -16.26 -9.50 -11.88
CA PHE A 12 -14.88 -9.83 -12.23
C PHE A 12 -13.87 -8.94 -11.48
N SER A 13 -14.13 -7.64 -11.40
CA SER A 13 -13.26 -6.71 -10.64
C SER A 13 -13.24 -7.05 -9.14
N CYS A 14 -14.40 -7.42 -8.57
CA CYS A 14 -14.47 -7.90 -7.18
C CYS A 14 -13.62 -9.16 -6.98
N LEU A 15 -13.71 -10.12 -7.89
CA LEU A 15 -12.94 -11.37 -7.81
C LEU A 15 -11.43 -11.09 -7.89
N VAL A 16 -11.02 -10.20 -8.78
CA VAL A 16 -9.62 -9.79 -8.96
C VAL A 16 -9.08 -9.15 -7.67
N VAL A 17 -9.83 -8.24 -7.04
CA VAL A 17 -9.45 -7.61 -5.75
C VAL A 17 -9.36 -8.64 -4.64
N VAL A 18 -10.32 -9.57 -4.54
CA VAL A 18 -10.32 -10.64 -3.51
C VAL A 18 -9.10 -11.53 -3.65
N LEU A 19 -8.77 -11.95 -4.87
CA LEU A 19 -7.58 -12.79 -5.13
C LEU A 19 -6.28 -12.05 -4.79
N GLY A 20 -6.14 -10.80 -5.21
CA GLY A 20 -5.01 -9.97 -4.83
C GLY A 20 -4.90 -9.79 -3.32
N GLY A 21 -6.03 -9.52 -2.65
CA GLY A 21 -6.12 -9.37 -1.20
C GLY A 21 -5.72 -10.63 -0.44
N ALA A 22 -6.16 -11.80 -0.90
CA ALA A 22 -5.77 -13.08 -0.31
C ALA A 22 -4.25 -13.30 -0.38
N ILE A 23 -3.63 -13.06 -1.54
CA ILE A 23 -2.17 -13.16 -1.73
C ILE A 23 -1.45 -12.14 -0.85
N GLY A 24 -1.89 -10.88 -0.85
CA GLY A 24 -1.29 -9.82 -0.05
C GLY A 24 -1.36 -10.11 1.45
N THR A 25 -2.50 -10.57 1.94
CA THR A 25 -2.70 -10.94 3.36
C THR A 25 -1.82 -12.12 3.76
N PHE A 26 -1.70 -13.13 2.89
CA PHE A 26 -0.81 -14.26 3.13
C PHE A 26 0.67 -13.82 3.19
N ALA A 27 1.11 -12.99 2.24
CA ALA A 27 2.47 -12.45 2.23
C ALA A 27 2.75 -11.63 3.49
N ARG A 28 1.81 -10.78 3.93
CA ARG A 28 1.88 -10.04 5.20
C ARG A 28 2.06 -10.98 6.38
N TYR A 29 1.26 -12.01 6.49
CA TYR A 29 1.36 -12.99 7.58
C TYR A 29 2.74 -13.67 7.57
N ALA A 30 3.20 -14.15 6.42
CA ALA A 30 4.49 -14.79 6.29
C ALA A 30 5.65 -13.89 6.74
N ILE A 31 5.68 -12.63 6.28
CA ILE A 31 6.71 -11.67 6.70
C ILE A 31 6.59 -11.33 8.19
N SER A 32 5.38 -11.21 8.73
CA SER A 32 5.17 -10.98 10.16
C SER A 32 5.78 -12.11 10.99
N VAL A 33 5.61 -13.37 10.59
CA VAL A 33 6.20 -14.54 11.28
C VAL A 33 7.72 -14.52 11.17
N VAL A 34 8.29 -14.31 9.98
CA VAL A 34 9.75 -14.26 9.78
C VAL A 34 10.39 -13.11 10.53
N ALA A 35 9.68 -11.98 10.68
CA ALA A 35 10.19 -10.80 11.38
C ALA A 35 10.04 -10.87 12.92
N LEU A 36 9.40 -11.89 13.50
CA LEU A 36 9.25 -12.02 14.94
C LEU A 36 10.56 -11.87 15.73
N PRO A 37 11.68 -12.50 15.32
CA PRO A 37 12.93 -12.40 16.08
C PRO A 37 13.47 -10.98 16.21
N ILE A 38 13.26 -10.14 15.20
CA ILE A 38 13.75 -8.75 15.15
C ILE A 38 12.73 -7.74 15.70
N SER A 39 11.49 -8.15 15.92
CA SER A 39 10.37 -7.27 16.31
C SER A 39 10.16 -7.22 17.84
N ARG A 40 11.14 -7.60 18.64
CA ARG A 40 11.00 -7.69 20.10
C ARG A 40 10.85 -6.35 20.82
N GLN A 41 11.43 -5.29 20.32
CA GLN A 41 11.41 -3.95 20.95
C GLN A 41 10.59 -2.93 20.18
N LEU A 42 10.60 -3.01 18.87
CA LEU A 42 9.83 -2.21 17.92
C LEU A 42 9.16 -3.16 16.93
N PRO A 43 7.97 -2.83 16.41
CA PRO A 43 7.25 -3.68 15.47
C PRO A 43 7.86 -3.61 14.06
N LEU A 44 9.13 -4.02 13.94
CA LEU A 44 9.89 -3.91 12.69
C LEU A 44 9.24 -4.65 11.53
N GLY A 45 8.58 -5.79 11.80
CA GLY A 45 7.84 -6.53 10.79
C GLY A 45 6.75 -5.68 10.13
N THR A 46 5.97 -4.95 10.92
CA THR A 46 4.92 -4.06 10.41
C THR A 46 5.51 -2.86 9.65
N ILE A 47 6.62 -2.30 10.15
CA ILE A 47 7.33 -1.21 9.46
C ILE A 47 7.81 -1.69 8.08
N ILE A 48 8.48 -2.85 8.02
CA ILE A 48 8.97 -3.43 6.76
C ILE A 48 7.82 -3.66 5.77
N ILE A 49 6.73 -4.27 6.22
CA ILE A 49 5.54 -4.53 5.40
C ILE A 49 4.99 -3.23 4.82
N ASN A 50 4.77 -2.22 5.66
CA ASN A 50 4.18 -0.97 5.21
C ASN A 50 5.13 -0.17 4.30
N VAL A 51 6.44 -0.15 4.58
CA VAL A 51 7.45 0.52 3.75
C VAL A 51 7.57 -0.15 2.37
N THR A 52 7.67 -1.48 2.33
CA THR A 52 7.77 -2.20 1.06
C THR A 52 6.49 -2.10 0.24
N GLY A 53 5.31 -2.17 0.89
CA GLY A 53 4.03 -1.96 0.22
C GLY A 53 3.86 -0.54 -0.30
N SER A 54 4.33 0.48 0.44
CA SER A 54 4.34 1.88 0.00
C SER A 54 5.24 2.10 -1.22
N PHE A 55 6.40 1.45 -1.25
CA PHE A 55 7.27 1.49 -2.42
C PHE A 55 6.58 0.85 -3.64
N ILE A 56 6.02 -0.35 -3.47
CA ILE A 56 5.37 -1.09 -4.57
C ILE A 56 4.20 -0.27 -5.14
N ILE A 57 3.34 0.30 -4.30
CA ILE A 57 2.18 1.05 -4.78
C ILE A 57 2.60 2.33 -5.51
N GLY A 58 3.61 3.05 -5.02
CA GLY A 58 4.14 4.24 -5.69
C GLY A 58 4.81 3.93 -7.03
N PHE A 59 5.60 2.88 -7.08
CA PHE A 59 6.27 2.43 -8.31
C PHE A 59 5.27 1.90 -9.32
N PHE A 60 4.49 0.89 -8.95
CA PHE A 60 3.56 0.23 -9.86
C PHE A 60 2.46 1.19 -10.34
N GLY A 61 1.87 1.97 -9.43
CA GLY A 61 0.84 2.95 -9.78
C GLY A 61 1.31 3.94 -10.85
N THR A 62 2.55 4.41 -10.73
CA THR A 62 3.11 5.39 -11.65
C THR A 62 3.59 4.76 -12.96
N VAL A 63 4.29 3.61 -12.92
CA VAL A 63 4.82 2.99 -14.15
C VAL A 63 3.72 2.48 -15.07
N THR A 64 2.53 2.20 -14.53
CA THR A 64 1.36 1.66 -15.25
C THR A 64 0.31 2.70 -15.60
N LEU A 65 0.64 4.00 -15.56
CA LEU A 65 -0.26 5.07 -16.01
C LEU A 65 -0.69 4.84 -17.46
N ALA A 66 -1.91 5.28 -17.81
CA ALA A 66 -2.49 5.11 -19.15
C ALA A 66 -1.61 5.73 -20.27
N HIS A 67 -0.92 6.83 -19.95
CA HIS A 67 0.02 7.52 -20.85
C HIS A 67 1.49 7.15 -20.56
N GLY A 68 1.74 6.17 -19.69
CA GLY A 68 3.08 5.70 -19.36
C GLY A 68 3.64 4.72 -20.39
N ARG A 69 4.88 4.33 -20.18
CA ARG A 69 5.59 3.38 -21.06
C ARG A 69 5.03 1.94 -20.97
N PHE A 70 4.41 1.59 -19.85
CA PHE A 70 3.88 0.25 -19.59
C PHE A 70 2.43 0.33 -19.09
N PRO A 71 1.49 0.81 -19.91
CA PRO A 71 0.11 0.94 -19.47
C PRO A 71 -0.47 -0.42 -19.09
N ALA A 72 -1.11 -0.49 -17.92
CA ALA A 72 -1.79 -1.69 -17.46
C ALA A 72 -3.31 -1.48 -17.50
N SER A 73 -4.04 -2.58 -17.73
CA SER A 73 -5.50 -2.55 -17.64
C SER A 73 -5.94 -2.23 -16.22
N GLU A 74 -7.14 -1.67 -16.09
CA GLU A 74 -7.75 -1.33 -14.79
C GLU A 74 -7.79 -2.56 -13.85
N ASN A 75 -8.19 -3.73 -14.34
CA ASN A 75 -8.21 -4.94 -13.53
C ASN A 75 -6.84 -5.34 -12.98
N VAL A 76 -5.77 -5.14 -13.74
CA VAL A 76 -4.39 -5.37 -13.25
C VAL A 76 -4.02 -4.35 -12.17
N ARG A 77 -4.42 -3.10 -12.34
CA ARG A 77 -4.21 -2.04 -11.34
C ARG A 77 -5.02 -2.33 -10.06
N LEU A 78 -6.29 -2.73 -10.17
CA LEU A 78 -7.12 -3.17 -9.05
C LEU A 78 -6.50 -4.36 -8.33
N PHE A 79 -6.04 -5.37 -9.06
CA PHE A 79 -5.38 -6.54 -8.48
C PHE A 79 -4.15 -6.16 -7.64
N VAL A 80 -3.25 -5.33 -8.20
CA VAL A 80 -1.99 -5.00 -7.52
C VAL A 80 -2.19 -3.94 -6.45
N MET A 81 -2.84 -2.81 -6.76
CA MET A 81 -2.88 -1.66 -5.85
C MET A 81 -3.92 -1.84 -4.74
N VAL A 82 -5.14 -2.25 -5.10
CA VAL A 82 -6.23 -2.42 -4.13
C VAL A 82 -6.15 -3.80 -3.47
N GLY A 83 -6.02 -4.87 -4.26
CA GLY A 83 -5.94 -6.23 -3.75
C GLY A 83 -4.62 -6.49 -3.02
N LEU A 84 -3.54 -6.65 -3.78
CA LEU A 84 -2.26 -7.10 -3.25
C LEU A 84 -1.69 -6.12 -2.21
N CYS A 85 -1.49 -4.85 -2.57
CA CYS A 85 -0.94 -3.86 -1.64
C CYS A 85 -1.89 -3.57 -0.48
N GLY A 86 -3.21 -3.47 -0.72
CA GLY A 86 -4.20 -3.27 0.32
C GLY A 86 -4.28 -4.42 1.31
N GLY A 87 -4.19 -5.68 0.83
CA GLY A 87 -4.11 -6.87 1.70
C GLY A 87 -2.76 -7.01 2.42
N TYR A 88 -1.67 -6.58 1.78
CA TYR A 88 -0.31 -6.68 2.30
C TYR A 88 -0.03 -5.65 3.40
N THR A 89 -0.35 -4.37 3.19
CA THR A 89 -0.12 -3.29 4.17
C THR A 89 -1.15 -3.30 5.29
N THR A 90 -0.82 -2.66 6.43
CA THR A 90 -1.75 -2.64 7.57
C THR A 90 -1.54 -1.44 8.47
N PHE A 91 -2.52 -0.54 8.48
CA PHE A 91 -2.58 0.56 9.45
C PHE A 91 -3.13 0.10 10.81
N SER A 92 -4.04 -0.87 10.83
CA SER A 92 -4.64 -1.37 12.06
C SER A 92 -3.62 -2.08 12.97
N SER A 93 -2.74 -2.92 12.40
CA SER A 93 -1.66 -3.54 13.18
C SER A 93 -0.68 -2.51 13.73
N PHE A 94 -0.29 -1.50 12.93
CA PHE A 94 0.53 -0.38 13.36
C PHE A 94 -0.11 0.36 14.55
N SER A 95 -1.41 0.68 14.46
CA SER A 95 -2.14 1.40 15.52
C SER A 95 -2.22 0.58 16.81
N LEU A 96 -2.53 -0.73 16.71
CA LEU A 96 -2.61 -1.61 17.86
C LEU A 96 -1.26 -1.77 18.56
N GLN A 97 -0.20 -1.98 17.80
CA GLN A 97 1.18 -2.12 18.33
C GLN A 97 1.67 -0.81 18.97
N THR A 98 1.31 0.34 18.39
CA THR A 98 1.63 1.65 18.99
C THR A 98 0.91 1.83 20.33
N LEU A 99 -0.37 1.49 20.39
CA LEU A 99 -1.15 1.53 21.64
C LEU A 99 -0.56 0.59 22.70
N ASP A 100 -0.13 -0.61 22.32
CA ASP A 100 0.51 -1.56 23.23
C ASP A 100 1.82 -1.00 23.81
N LEU A 101 2.67 -0.38 23.00
CA LEU A 101 3.87 0.31 23.48
C LEU A 101 3.53 1.43 24.48
N ILE A 102 2.49 2.22 24.25
CA ILE A 102 2.04 3.28 25.17
C ILE A 102 1.57 2.65 26.50
N ARG A 103 0.72 1.63 26.44
CA ARG A 103 0.18 0.97 27.64
C ARG A 103 1.26 0.30 28.50
N ASN A 104 2.32 -0.17 27.88
CA ASN A 104 3.49 -0.75 28.55
C ASN A 104 4.50 0.31 29.03
N GLY A 105 4.17 1.60 28.97
CA GLY A 105 5.03 2.71 29.42
C GLY A 105 6.21 3.01 28.49
N ALA A 106 6.29 2.36 27.31
CA ALA A 106 7.37 2.53 26.36
C ALA A 106 7.12 3.71 25.39
N LEU A 107 6.82 4.90 25.93
CA LEU A 107 6.41 6.08 25.15
C LEU A 107 7.42 6.46 24.06
N MET A 108 8.72 6.44 24.37
CA MET A 108 9.76 6.77 23.37
C MET A 108 9.71 5.79 22.18
N ARG A 109 9.50 4.49 22.45
CA ARG A 109 9.36 3.49 21.37
C ARG A 109 8.09 3.69 20.57
N ALA A 110 6.99 4.10 21.21
CA ALA A 110 5.74 4.45 20.51
C ALA A 110 5.95 5.64 19.56
N VAL A 111 6.61 6.70 20.02
CA VAL A 111 6.95 7.88 19.19
C VAL A 111 7.85 7.47 18.03
N ILE A 112 8.90 6.69 18.29
CA ILE A 112 9.80 6.18 17.24
C ILE A 112 9.01 5.35 16.22
N ASN A 113 8.12 4.46 16.67
CA ASN A 113 7.29 3.65 15.78
C ASN A 113 6.43 4.53 14.85
N VAL A 114 5.78 5.57 15.41
CA VAL A 114 4.94 6.48 14.62
C VAL A 114 5.77 7.27 13.62
N VAL A 115 6.82 7.94 14.08
CA VAL A 115 7.65 8.81 13.23
C VAL A 115 8.35 8.00 12.14
N ALA A 116 8.96 6.87 12.51
CA ALA A 116 9.66 6.02 11.55
C ALA A 116 8.70 5.42 10.52
N SER A 117 7.55 4.88 10.95
CA SER A 117 6.57 4.31 10.02
C SER A 117 6.08 5.34 9.01
N VAL A 118 5.67 6.53 9.46
CA VAL A 118 5.14 7.58 8.58
C VAL A 118 6.23 8.10 7.64
N ALA A 119 7.39 8.48 8.19
CA ALA A 119 8.48 9.05 7.39
C ALA A 119 9.01 8.05 6.35
N LEU A 120 9.25 6.80 6.74
CA LEU A 120 9.76 5.78 5.84
C LEU A 120 8.73 5.37 4.77
N CYS A 121 7.44 5.30 5.10
CA CYS A 121 6.40 4.99 4.11
C CYS A 121 6.26 6.12 3.08
N ILE A 122 6.26 7.39 3.52
CA ILE A 122 6.22 8.55 2.60
C ILE A 122 7.48 8.57 1.72
N ALA A 123 8.66 8.37 2.30
CA ALA A 123 9.90 8.30 1.54
C ALA A 123 9.88 7.15 0.53
N ALA A 124 9.38 5.97 0.93
CA ALA A 124 9.31 4.79 0.07
C ALA A 124 8.35 4.97 -1.11
N VAL A 125 7.15 5.52 -0.88
CA VAL A 125 6.18 5.77 -1.96
C VAL A 125 6.71 6.84 -2.92
N SER A 126 7.35 7.89 -2.40
CA SER A 126 7.96 8.95 -3.21
C SER A 126 9.12 8.40 -4.05
N PHE A 127 9.97 7.55 -3.47
CA PHE A 127 11.08 6.93 -4.17
C PHE A 127 10.60 5.98 -5.28
N GLY A 128 9.57 5.16 -4.99
CA GLY A 128 8.94 4.31 -5.99
C GLY A 128 8.35 5.13 -7.16
N HIS A 129 7.65 6.22 -6.84
CA HIS A 129 7.13 7.15 -7.83
C HIS A 129 8.23 7.78 -8.69
N LEU A 130 9.30 8.30 -8.08
CA LEU A 130 10.39 8.95 -8.81
C LEU A 130 11.09 7.99 -9.78
N ILE A 131 11.35 6.75 -9.36
CA ILE A 131 11.93 5.72 -10.23
C ILE A 131 10.99 5.45 -11.41
N ALA A 132 9.70 5.23 -11.14
CA ALA A 132 8.72 4.95 -12.18
C ALA A 132 8.51 6.12 -13.15
N ALA A 133 8.50 7.36 -12.64
CA ALA A 133 8.41 8.59 -13.43
C ALA A 133 9.62 8.73 -14.38
N HIS A 134 10.81 8.34 -13.93
CA HIS A 134 11.99 8.32 -14.80
C HIS A 134 11.80 7.37 -15.99
N PHE A 135 11.21 6.19 -15.78
CA PHE A 135 10.88 5.26 -16.88
C PHE A 135 9.79 5.80 -17.81
N ASN A 136 8.89 6.65 -17.32
CA ASN A 136 7.83 7.28 -18.10
C ASN A 136 8.22 8.61 -18.76
N GLY A 137 9.52 8.95 -18.82
CA GLY A 137 9.99 10.18 -19.45
C GLY A 137 9.81 11.45 -18.58
N GLY A 138 9.70 11.31 -17.27
CA GLY A 138 9.63 12.41 -16.32
C GLY A 138 8.22 12.96 -16.08
N ALA A 139 7.18 12.21 -16.39
CA ALA A 139 5.79 12.63 -16.14
C ALA A 139 5.54 12.84 -14.62
N PRO A 140 5.06 14.05 -14.19
CA PRO A 140 4.86 14.36 -12.77
C PRO A 140 3.57 13.78 -12.18
N GLU A 141 2.79 13.05 -12.96
CA GLU A 141 1.47 12.56 -12.54
C GLU A 141 1.60 11.44 -11.49
N ILE A 142 0.95 11.65 -10.34
CA ILE A 142 0.80 10.63 -9.30
C ILE A 142 -0.43 9.78 -9.63
N ALA A 143 -0.23 8.49 -9.85
CA ALA A 143 -1.32 7.58 -10.11
C ALA A 143 -2.13 7.32 -8.85
N GLN A 144 -3.29 7.92 -8.76
CA GLN A 144 -4.34 7.50 -7.84
C GLN A 144 -5.33 6.60 -8.59
N ILE A 145 -5.85 5.59 -7.92
CA ILE A 145 -7.08 4.93 -8.39
C ILE A 145 -8.21 5.80 -7.90
N SER A 146 -8.72 6.70 -8.74
CA SER A 146 -9.93 7.43 -8.45
C SER A 146 -11.12 6.54 -8.80
N ILE A 147 -11.82 6.09 -7.77
CA ILE A 147 -13.13 5.41 -7.93
C ILE A 147 -14.17 6.38 -8.51
N GLU A 148 -13.84 7.69 -8.56
CA GLU A 148 -14.73 8.77 -8.99
C GLU A 148 -14.74 9.03 -10.50
N GLU A 149 -13.75 8.57 -11.26
CA GLU A 149 -13.67 8.85 -12.70
C GLU A 149 -14.56 7.95 -13.57
N GLU A 150 -15.19 6.92 -12.99
CA GLU A 150 -16.11 6.02 -13.71
C GLU A 150 -17.61 6.21 -13.36
N ALA A 151 -17.97 7.30 -12.70
CA ALA A 151 -19.35 7.59 -12.32
C ALA A 151 -20.10 8.45 -13.37
#